data_d74b8be53743949f3b27ebed10dee566
#
_entry.id   d74b8be53743949f3b27ebed10dee566
#
_cell.length_a   1.000
_cell.length_b   1.000
_cell.length_c   1.000
_cell.angle_alpha   90.00
_cell.angle_beta   90.00
_cell.angle_gamma   90.00
#
_symmetry.space_group_name_H-M   'P 1'
#
loop_
_entity.id
_entity.type
_entity.pdbx_description
1 polymer ?
#
loop_
_entity_poly.entity_id
_entity_poly.type
_entity_poly.pdbx_seq_one_letter_code
_entity_poly.pdbx_strand_id
1 'polypeptide(L)'
;PASPIDNVRYTRFAVIRNSYPELRTTTIKTWQEIFPENTWGQMRWSPPITHHIKLPPRDGNPGLDCEVIFLALDQPKDVRKLLSLELTGGFIDEARELPKAVVDGLTSRVGRFPTKKHGACPWRGVWMSTNPMDSDHWWHNLAEKNPIRGKYPWKFYKQPGGVTEGTKEHPENIYSAGKYWINNPKAENTNNLPPGYYEQQLAGKTLDWIQCYAGAQYVFVQDGKAVWSEFSDSLMSSDVEIEPGWPVHIGLDFGLTPAAVFGQKMANGRWHVVHELVAFDMGLERFCHHLMGDINTHFPKSEVFIWGDPAGAKRDEIFEVTAFEH
;
A
#
# COMPACT_ATOMS: atom_id res chain seq x y z
N PRO A 1 28.79 10.67 10.83
CA PRO A 1 29.92 11.06 11.65
C PRO A 1 29.53 11.06 13.12
N ALA A 2 30.53 10.97 14.01
CA ALA A 2 30.29 11.21 15.41
C ALA A 2 30.19 12.72 15.67
N SER A 3 29.50 13.08 16.75
CA SER A 3 29.43 14.46 17.22
C SER A 3 30.82 14.97 17.62
N PRO A 4 31.22 16.16 17.18
CA PRO A 4 32.50 16.76 17.58
C PRO A 4 32.54 17.17 19.07
N ILE A 5 31.40 17.13 19.76
CA ILE A 5 31.28 17.56 21.16
C ILE A 5 31.67 16.45 22.12
N ASP A 6 31.21 15.23 21.86
CA ASP A 6 31.23 14.11 22.82
C ASP A 6 31.60 12.76 22.17
N ASN A 7 31.95 12.76 20.90
CA ASN A 7 32.30 11.55 20.15
C ASN A 7 31.18 10.50 20.15
N VAL A 8 29.91 10.92 20.13
CA VAL A 8 28.74 10.04 20.05
C VAL A 8 28.06 10.15 18.68
N ARG A 9 27.63 9.04 18.11
CA ARG A 9 26.79 8.98 16.91
C ARG A 9 25.33 9.04 17.30
N TYR A 10 24.69 10.15 17.00
CA TYR A 10 23.27 10.35 17.24
C TYR A 10 22.44 9.91 16.03
N THR A 11 21.45 9.08 16.26
CA THR A 11 20.53 8.61 15.22
C THR A 11 19.10 8.53 15.76
N ARG A 12 18.12 8.77 14.91
CA ARG A 12 16.70 8.61 15.23
C ARG A 12 15.98 7.98 14.04
N PHE A 13 15.32 6.85 14.26
CA PHE A 13 14.59 6.10 13.25
C PHE A 13 13.12 5.99 13.62
N ALA A 14 12.25 6.04 12.61
CA ALA A 14 10.87 5.62 12.76
C ALA A 14 10.69 4.23 12.15
N VAL A 15 9.98 3.35 12.86
CA VAL A 15 9.52 2.05 12.39
C VAL A 15 8.01 2.11 12.32
N ILE A 16 7.44 1.91 11.14
CA ILE A 16 6.03 2.16 10.86
C ILE A 16 5.34 0.88 10.42
N ARG A 17 4.14 0.66 10.92
CA ARG A 17 3.18 -0.33 10.46
C ARG A 17 1.77 0.24 10.56
N ASN A 18 0.76 -0.44 9.97
CA ASN A 18 -0.62 0.02 9.95
C ASN A 18 -1.24 0.15 11.35
N SER A 19 -1.16 -0.88 12.20
CA SER A 19 -1.82 -0.88 13.51
C SER A 19 -0.87 -1.19 14.67
N TYR A 20 -1.20 -0.70 15.89
CA TYR A 20 -0.43 -1.02 17.10
C TYR A 20 -0.48 -2.51 17.48
N PRO A 21 -1.60 -3.25 17.36
CA PRO A 21 -1.61 -4.69 17.59
C PRO A 21 -0.60 -5.42 16.72
N GLU A 22 -0.60 -5.18 15.42
CA GLU A 22 0.33 -5.83 14.49
C GLU A 22 1.78 -5.37 14.71
N LEU A 23 1.99 -4.07 14.92
CA LEU A 23 3.31 -3.55 15.27
C LEU A 23 3.92 -4.28 16.48
N ARG A 24 3.12 -4.53 17.53
CA ARG A 24 3.56 -5.22 18.75
C ARG A 24 3.78 -6.71 18.55
N THR A 25 2.90 -7.38 17.84
CA THR A 25 2.90 -8.84 17.74
C THR A 25 3.87 -9.38 16.71
N THR A 26 4.31 -8.54 15.78
CA THR A 26 5.23 -8.94 14.70
C THR A 26 6.50 -8.09 14.68
N THR A 27 6.42 -6.84 14.24
CA THR A 27 7.59 -5.99 13.98
C THR A 27 8.44 -5.73 15.24
N ILE A 28 7.82 -5.37 16.37
CA ILE A 28 8.54 -5.15 17.62
C ILE A 28 9.06 -6.47 18.19
N LYS A 29 8.33 -7.57 18.02
CA LYS A 29 8.80 -8.88 18.48
C LYS A 29 10.09 -9.27 17.76
N THR A 30 10.12 -9.16 16.42
CA THR A 30 11.35 -9.40 15.64
C THR A 30 12.47 -8.43 16.00
N TRP A 31 12.14 -7.15 16.26
CA TRP A 31 13.10 -6.18 16.76
C TRP A 31 13.74 -6.61 18.05
N GLN A 32 12.96 -7.12 19.02
CA GLN A 32 13.46 -7.58 20.32
C GLN A 32 14.29 -8.86 20.26
N GLU A 33 14.07 -9.72 19.26
CA GLU A 33 14.93 -10.86 18.99
C GLU A 33 16.35 -10.43 18.62
N ILE A 34 16.49 -9.31 17.89
CA ILE A 34 17.78 -8.74 17.47
C ILE A 34 18.36 -7.80 18.52
N PHE A 35 17.52 -7.00 19.17
CA PHE A 35 17.86 -5.98 20.16
C PHE A 35 17.12 -6.19 21.48
N PRO A 36 17.43 -7.27 22.22
CA PRO A 36 16.75 -7.57 23.48
C PRO A 36 17.05 -6.51 24.56
N GLU A 37 16.01 -6.18 25.35
CA GLU A 37 16.05 -5.11 26.37
C GLU A 37 17.14 -5.31 27.42
N ASN A 38 17.45 -6.54 27.79
CA ASN A 38 18.50 -6.86 28.77
C ASN A 38 19.91 -6.51 28.29
N THR A 39 20.13 -6.35 27.01
CA THR A 39 21.43 -6.02 26.40
C THR A 39 21.47 -4.60 25.86
N TRP A 40 20.37 -4.14 25.24
CA TRP A 40 20.35 -2.90 24.46
C TRP A 40 19.59 -1.76 25.13
N GLY A 41 19.00 -1.97 26.32
CA GLY A 41 18.25 -0.98 27.07
C GLY A 41 16.76 -1.20 27.06
N GLN A 42 16.08 -0.59 28.02
CA GLN A 42 14.64 -0.78 28.22
C GLN A 42 13.80 -0.05 27.14
N MET A 43 12.74 -0.69 26.69
CA MET A 43 11.73 -0.08 25.84
C MET A 43 10.71 0.69 26.67
N ARG A 44 10.26 1.82 26.13
CA ARG A 44 9.06 2.51 26.59
C ARG A 44 7.86 2.00 25.82
N TRP A 45 6.94 1.33 26.51
CA TRP A 45 5.79 0.65 25.89
C TRP A 45 4.54 1.52 25.71
N SER A 46 4.48 2.71 26.33
CA SER A 46 3.40 3.68 26.09
C SER A 46 3.59 4.37 24.74
N PRO A 47 2.53 4.59 23.93
CA PRO A 47 2.64 5.27 22.65
C PRO A 47 3.14 6.73 22.75
N PRO A 48 4.02 7.16 21.84
CA PRO A 48 4.72 6.31 20.89
C PRO A 48 5.67 5.35 21.61
N ILE A 49 5.66 4.06 21.19
CA ILE A 49 6.58 3.06 21.71
C ILE A 49 7.98 3.43 21.24
N THR A 50 8.96 3.41 22.14
CA THR A 50 10.35 3.78 21.79
C THR A 50 11.35 2.82 22.39
N HIS A 51 12.44 2.59 21.66
CA HIS A 51 13.64 1.93 22.19
C HIS A 51 14.82 2.88 22.08
N HIS A 52 15.49 3.13 23.19
CA HIS A 52 16.62 4.04 23.25
C HIS A 52 17.90 3.27 23.57
N ILE A 53 18.71 3.02 22.55
CA ILE A 53 19.97 2.27 22.64
C ILE A 53 21.11 3.25 22.86
N LYS A 54 21.86 3.09 23.96
CA LYS A 54 23.00 3.93 24.31
C LYS A 54 24.24 3.09 24.54
N LEU A 55 25.30 3.39 23.81
CA LEU A 55 26.60 2.80 23.97
C LEU A 55 27.62 3.93 24.20
N PRO A 56 28.41 3.90 25.26
CA PRO A 56 29.44 4.92 25.49
C PRO A 56 30.59 4.77 24.47
N PRO A 57 31.34 5.85 24.18
CA PRO A 57 32.57 5.74 23.44
C PRO A 57 33.53 4.78 24.12
N ARG A 58 34.19 3.92 23.38
CA ARG A 58 35.13 2.92 23.94
C ARG A 58 36.22 2.58 22.93
N ASP A 59 37.46 2.41 23.44
CA ASP A 59 38.63 1.93 22.68
C ASP A 59 38.86 2.70 21.36
N GLY A 60 38.70 4.05 21.42
CA GLY A 60 38.81 4.93 20.23
C GLY A 60 37.63 4.94 19.30
N ASN A 61 36.63 4.07 19.52
CA ASN A 61 35.39 4.05 18.74
C ASN A 61 34.36 5.05 19.30
N PRO A 62 33.60 5.74 18.43
CA PRO A 62 32.53 6.61 18.88
C PRO A 62 31.40 5.84 19.58
N GLY A 63 30.79 6.49 20.56
CA GLY A 63 29.56 6.00 21.18
C GLY A 63 28.37 6.03 20.22
N LEU A 64 27.26 5.47 20.65
CA LEU A 64 25.97 5.47 19.95
C LEU A 64 24.88 5.98 20.89
N ASP A 65 24.03 6.87 20.37
CA ASP A 65 22.75 7.26 20.96
C ASP A 65 21.70 7.13 19.87
N CYS A 66 20.97 6.02 19.89
CA CYS A 66 20.01 5.66 18.86
C CYS A 66 18.61 5.58 19.47
N GLU A 67 17.72 6.44 19.03
CA GLU A 67 16.31 6.40 19.35
C GLU A 67 15.53 5.77 18.19
N VAL A 68 14.78 4.72 18.49
CA VAL A 68 13.85 4.07 17.56
C VAL A 68 12.42 4.28 18.02
N ILE A 69 11.61 4.90 17.18
CA ILE A 69 10.21 5.26 17.44
C ILE A 69 9.32 4.34 16.64
N PHE A 70 8.47 3.58 17.32
CA PHE A 70 7.50 2.66 16.67
C PHE A 70 6.13 3.34 16.58
N LEU A 71 5.61 3.47 15.37
CA LEU A 71 4.39 4.21 15.06
C LEU A 71 3.41 3.35 14.27
N ALA A 72 2.14 3.40 14.67
CA ALA A 72 1.04 2.88 13.86
C ALA A 72 0.38 4.03 13.11
N LEU A 73 0.28 3.90 11.77
CA LEU A 73 -0.17 4.95 10.87
C LEU A 73 -0.97 4.32 9.72
N ASP A 74 -2.25 4.10 9.92
CA ASP A 74 -3.14 3.44 8.95
C ASP A 74 -4.00 4.41 8.14
N GLN A 75 -4.07 5.68 8.55
CA GLN A 75 -4.93 6.69 7.91
C GLN A 75 -4.12 7.85 7.32
N PRO A 76 -4.55 8.46 6.21
CA PRO A 76 -3.89 9.64 5.64
C PRO A 76 -3.73 10.79 6.64
N LYS A 77 -4.69 10.96 7.57
CA LYS A 77 -4.62 11.96 8.65
C LYS A 77 -3.47 11.73 9.63
N ASP A 78 -2.98 10.51 9.73
CA ASP A 78 -1.86 10.14 10.62
C ASP A 78 -0.53 10.70 10.16
N VAL A 79 -0.42 11.17 8.92
CA VAL A 79 0.74 11.91 8.41
C VAL A 79 1.12 13.07 9.34
N ARG A 80 0.15 13.70 10.02
CA ARG A 80 0.39 14.77 10.99
C ARG A 80 1.31 14.34 12.14
N LYS A 81 1.25 13.06 12.55
CA LYS A 81 2.13 12.49 13.59
C LYS A 81 3.60 12.48 13.14
N LEU A 82 3.83 12.33 11.82
CA LEU A 82 5.18 12.35 11.24
C LEU A 82 5.74 13.76 11.06
N LEU A 83 4.88 14.76 10.76
CA LEU A 83 5.33 16.09 10.35
C LEU A 83 6.12 16.85 11.41
N SER A 84 5.97 16.49 12.70
CA SER A 84 6.74 17.05 13.81
C SER A 84 8.08 16.35 14.07
N LEU A 85 8.33 15.20 13.43
CA LEU A 85 9.53 14.41 13.70
C LEU A 85 10.73 14.92 12.88
N GLU A 86 11.90 14.76 13.47
CA GLU A 86 13.19 14.93 12.83
C GLU A 86 13.93 13.60 12.89
N LEU A 87 14.17 12.97 11.74
CA LEU A 87 14.64 11.60 11.63
C LEU A 87 15.96 11.52 10.85
N THR A 88 16.75 10.51 11.17
CA THR A 88 17.89 10.06 10.35
C THR A 88 17.36 9.25 9.18
N GLY A 89 16.48 8.27 9.45
CA GLY A 89 15.87 7.38 8.48
C GLY A 89 14.59 6.75 8.99
N GLY A 90 14.02 5.85 8.21
CA GLY A 90 12.81 5.11 8.59
C GLY A 90 12.72 3.75 7.93
N PHE A 91 11.90 2.90 8.53
CA PHE A 91 11.51 1.60 8.01
C PHE A 91 9.99 1.48 8.02
N ILE A 92 9.42 0.98 6.96
CA ILE A 92 7.99 0.67 6.85
C ILE A 92 7.85 -0.83 6.64
N ASP A 93 7.18 -1.47 7.56
CA ASP A 93 6.83 -2.88 7.48
C ASP A 93 5.43 -3.03 6.90
N GLU A 94 5.25 -3.98 5.98
CA GLU A 94 4.03 -4.20 5.20
C GLU A 94 3.52 -2.92 4.51
N ALA A 95 4.37 -2.30 3.69
CA ALA A 95 4.10 -1.00 3.06
C ALA A 95 2.82 -0.98 2.21
N ARG A 96 2.35 -2.14 1.72
CA ARG A 96 1.09 -2.25 0.99
C ARG A 96 -0.15 -1.90 1.83
N GLU A 97 -0.05 -2.02 3.15
CA GLU A 97 -1.15 -1.74 4.06
C GLU A 97 -1.29 -0.23 4.38
N LEU A 98 -0.36 0.58 3.87
CA LEU A 98 -0.29 2.01 4.18
C LEU A 98 -0.63 2.89 2.99
N PRO A 99 -1.37 3.98 3.20
CA PRO A 99 -1.55 5.00 2.18
C PRO A 99 -0.22 5.60 1.72
N LYS A 100 -0.09 5.89 0.42
CA LYS A 100 1.10 6.54 -0.15
C LYS A 100 1.47 7.85 0.58
N ALA A 101 0.48 8.59 1.07
CA ALA A 101 0.68 9.82 1.82
C ALA A 101 1.51 9.64 3.09
N VAL A 102 1.44 8.47 3.76
CA VAL A 102 2.29 8.14 4.92
C VAL A 102 3.75 8.00 4.49
N VAL A 103 4.00 7.35 3.36
CA VAL A 103 5.35 7.21 2.80
C VAL A 103 5.93 8.56 2.41
N ASP A 104 5.14 9.43 1.77
CA ASP A 104 5.55 10.78 1.39
C ASP A 104 5.81 11.64 2.64
N GLY A 105 4.96 11.49 3.66
CA GLY A 105 5.17 12.12 4.96
C GLY A 105 6.51 11.73 5.59
N LEU A 106 6.81 10.43 5.66
CA LEU A 106 8.05 9.92 6.23
C LEU A 106 9.28 10.39 5.45
N THR A 107 9.26 10.26 4.12
CA THR A 107 10.38 10.66 3.26
C THR A 107 10.71 12.15 3.37
N SER A 108 9.73 13.00 3.69
CA SER A 108 9.93 14.41 3.94
C SER A 108 10.65 14.73 5.28
N ARG A 109 10.74 13.77 6.19
CA ARG A 109 11.26 13.94 7.56
C ARG A 109 12.64 13.35 7.79
N VAL A 110 13.11 12.48 6.90
CA VAL A 110 14.44 11.86 7.01
C VAL A 110 15.57 12.81 6.61
N GLY A 111 16.73 12.61 7.18
CA GLY A 111 17.91 13.45 6.97
C GLY A 111 17.94 14.74 7.79
N ARG A 112 17.03 14.91 8.74
CA ARG A 112 16.93 16.10 9.62
C ARG A 112 17.61 15.92 10.98
N PHE A 113 17.87 14.68 11.38
CA PHE A 113 18.54 14.36 12.63
C PHE A 113 19.81 13.51 12.36
N PRO A 114 20.93 13.73 13.04
CA PRO A 114 21.18 14.79 14.00
C PRO A 114 21.37 16.16 13.35
N THR A 115 21.31 17.22 14.18
CA THR A 115 21.58 18.59 13.75
C THR A 115 23.08 18.81 13.41
N LYS A 116 23.41 19.91 12.73
CA LYS A 116 24.79 20.27 12.39
C LYS A 116 25.70 20.31 13.60
N LYS A 117 25.19 20.73 14.79
CA LYS A 117 25.94 20.78 16.05
C LYS A 117 26.49 19.40 16.45
N HIS A 118 25.76 18.34 16.15
CA HIS A 118 26.11 16.95 16.45
C HIS A 118 26.60 16.15 15.26
N GLY A 119 27.26 16.83 14.30
CA GLY A 119 27.91 16.19 13.16
C GLY A 119 27.08 16.13 11.88
N ALA A 120 25.87 16.65 11.89
CA ALA A 120 24.88 16.58 10.81
C ALA A 120 24.50 15.15 10.39
N CYS A 121 23.45 15.00 9.62
CA CYS A 121 23.01 13.71 9.12
C CYS A 121 23.77 13.36 7.82
N PRO A 122 24.68 12.37 7.82
CA PRO A 122 25.48 12.04 6.64
C PRO A 122 24.73 11.16 5.65
N TRP A 123 23.70 10.51 6.12
CA TRP A 123 22.90 9.56 5.37
C TRP A 123 21.41 9.73 5.68
N ARG A 124 20.59 9.52 4.70
CA ARG A 124 19.13 9.53 4.82
C ARG A 124 18.50 8.50 3.89
N GLY A 125 17.47 7.85 4.34
CA GLY A 125 16.73 6.88 3.54
C GLY A 125 15.55 6.30 4.26
N VAL A 126 14.68 5.68 3.49
CA VAL A 126 13.55 4.89 3.97
C VAL A 126 13.65 3.52 3.30
N TRP A 127 13.55 2.48 4.10
CA TRP A 127 13.40 1.12 3.62
C TRP A 127 11.96 0.67 3.82
N MET A 128 11.51 -0.19 2.96
CA MET A 128 10.17 -0.74 3.02
C MET A 128 10.20 -2.21 2.68
N SER A 129 9.44 -3.00 3.41
CA SER A 129 9.16 -4.40 3.11
C SER A 129 7.67 -4.59 2.86
N THR A 130 7.32 -5.49 1.95
CA THR A 130 5.94 -5.82 1.66
C THR A 130 5.84 -7.09 0.83
N ASN A 131 4.73 -7.80 0.96
CA ASN A 131 4.33 -8.83 0.01
C ASN A 131 3.76 -8.20 -1.27
N PRO A 132 3.69 -8.93 -2.39
CA PRO A 132 2.97 -8.49 -3.57
C PRO A 132 1.52 -8.13 -3.27
N MET A 133 0.97 -7.24 -4.06
CA MET A 133 -0.37 -6.67 -3.95
C MET A 133 -1.03 -6.60 -5.32
N ASP A 134 -2.20 -5.99 -5.37
CA ASP A 134 -2.94 -5.77 -6.60
C ASP A 134 -2.19 -4.85 -7.57
N SER A 135 -2.44 -5.05 -8.85
CA SER A 135 -1.82 -4.27 -9.94
C SER A 135 -2.21 -2.78 -9.94
N ASP A 136 -3.27 -2.41 -9.22
CA ASP A 136 -3.75 -1.02 -9.11
C ASP A 136 -3.15 -0.29 -7.91
N HIS A 137 -2.46 -1.00 -7.05
CA HIS A 137 -1.87 -0.42 -5.85
C HIS A 137 -0.73 0.55 -6.21
N TRP A 138 -0.57 1.63 -5.42
CA TRP A 138 0.47 2.66 -5.60
C TRP A 138 1.89 2.07 -5.68
N TRP A 139 2.18 1.00 -4.93
CA TRP A 139 3.48 0.33 -4.96
C TRP A 139 3.75 -0.30 -6.33
N HIS A 140 2.80 -1.10 -6.85
CA HIS A 140 2.94 -1.71 -8.17
C HIS A 140 3.13 -0.66 -9.26
N ASN A 141 2.37 0.44 -9.19
CA ASN A 141 2.52 1.55 -10.12
C ASN A 141 3.95 2.11 -10.11
N LEU A 142 4.54 2.35 -8.93
CA LEU A 142 5.90 2.87 -8.82
C LEU A 142 6.99 1.83 -9.14
N ALA A 143 6.74 0.55 -8.84
CA ALA A 143 7.72 -0.50 -9.06
C ALA A 143 7.81 -0.92 -10.54
N GLU A 144 6.66 -1.04 -11.22
CA GLU A 144 6.57 -1.68 -12.53
C GLU A 144 6.14 -0.72 -13.65
N LYS A 145 5.13 0.15 -13.40
CA LYS A 145 4.56 1.01 -14.46
C LYS A 145 5.30 2.34 -14.59
N ASN A 146 5.42 3.10 -13.51
CA ASN A 146 5.94 4.48 -13.50
C ASN A 146 7.07 4.66 -12.47
N PRO A 147 8.25 4.01 -12.64
CA PRO A 147 9.33 4.09 -11.68
C PRO A 147 9.88 5.51 -11.56
N ILE A 148 10.15 5.94 -10.33
CA ILE A 148 10.79 7.23 -10.04
C ILE A 148 12.22 7.17 -10.54
N ARG A 149 12.52 7.96 -11.57
CA ARG A 149 13.83 8.09 -12.21
C ARG A 149 14.54 9.38 -11.79
N GLY A 150 15.79 9.53 -12.16
CA GLY A 150 16.58 10.74 -11.95
C GLY A 150 17.72 10.55 -10.95
N LYS A 151 18.15 11.64 -10.31
CA LYS A 151 19.33 11.64 -9.41
C LYS A 151 19.12 10.79 -8.13
N TYR A 152 17.89 10.66 -7.68
CA TYR A 152 17.52 9.91 -6.47
C TYR A 152 16.36 8.95 -6.79
N PRO A 153 16.64 7.87 -7.56
CA PRO A 153 15.61 6.92 -7.94
C PRO A 153 15.20 6.06 -6.73
N TRP A 154 13.95 5.61 -6.73
CA TRP A 154 13.58 4.52 -5.85
C TRP A 154 14.13 3.20 -6.41
N LYS A 155 14.61 2.35 -5.51
CA LYS A 155 15.14 1.03 -5.87
C LYS A 155 14.17 -0.03 -5.34
N PHE A 156 13.72 -0.89 -6.23
CA PHE A 156 12.86 -2.02 -5.91
C PHE A 156 13.65 -3.30 -6.05
N TYR A 157 13.53 -4.15 -5.04
CA TYR A 157 14.14 -5.46 -5.01
C TYR A 157 13.02 -6.48 -4.88
N LYS A 158 12.95 -7.44 -5.79
CA LYS A 158 11.95 -8.50 -5.78
C LYS A 158 12.64 -9.81 -5.40
N GLN A 159 12.22 -10.36 -4.27
CA GLN A 159 12.64 -11.70 -3.87
C GLN A 159 11.92 -12.73 -4.75
N PRO A 160 12.62 -13.75 -5.26
CA PRO A 160 11.96 -14.85 -5.97
C PRO A 160 10.93 -15.54 -5.08
N GLY A 161 9.77 -15.90 -5.65
CA GLY A 161 8.76 -16.64 -4.92
C GLY A 161 9.28 -18.00 -4.46
N GLY A 162 8.71 -18.55 -3.40
CA GLY A 162 9.06 -19.86 -2.86
C GLY A 162 8.67 -21.03 -3.77
N VAL A 163 7.66 -20.81 -4.62
CA VAL A 163 7.24 -21.76 -5.63
C VAL A 163 7.18 -21.13 -7.02
N THR A 164 7.31 -21.95 -8.03
CA THR A 164 7.10 -21.57 -9.44
C THR A 164 6.23 -22.63 -10.13
N GLU A 165 5.62 -22.26 -11.24
CA GLU A 165 4.80 -23.18 -12.02
C GLU A 165 5.66 -24.33 -12.53
N GLY A 166 5.19 -25.55 -12.33
CA GLY A 166 5.84 -26.80 -12.70
C GLY A 166 5.06 -27.57 -13.76
N THR A 167 5.50 -28.76 -14.05
CA THR A 167 4.84 -29.67 -14.99
C THR A 167 4.44 -30.97 -14.28
N LYS A 168 3.49 -31.69 -14.87
CA LYS A 168 3.02 -32.98 -14.34
C LYS A 168 4.14 -34.01 -14.19
N GLU A 169 5.12 -33.94 -15.07
CA GLU A 169 6.23 -34.91 -15.16
C GLU A 169 7.33 -34.65 -14.15
N HIS A 170 7.32 -33.46 -13.48
CA HIS A 170 8.35 -33.16 -12.48
C HIS A 170 8.16 -34.03 -11.23
N PRO A 171 9.18 -34.75 -10.74
CA PRO A 171 9.04 -35.73 -9.64
C PRO A 171 8.65 -35.09 -8.30
N GLU A 172 8.98 -33.82 -8.08
CA GLU A 172 8.71 -33.07 -6.84
C GLU A 172 7.56 -32.09 -7.03
N ASN A 173 6.62 -32.37 -7.93
CA ASN A 173 5.51 -31.47 -8.16
C ASN A 173 4.49 -31.51 -7.02
N ILE A 174 3.88 -30.35 -6.77
CA ILE A 174 2.77 -30.15 -5.85
C ILE A 174 1.56 -29.78 -6.71
N TYR A 175 0.49 -30.58 -6.69
CA TYR A 175 -0.73 -30.23 -7.40
C TYR A 175 -1.68 -29.45 -6.49
N SER A 176 -1.98 -28.20 -6.85
CA SER A 176 -2.92 -27.37 -6.13
C SER A 176 -3.53 -26.31 -7.02
N ALA A 177 -4.79 -25.93 -6.76
CA ALA A 177 -5.55 -24.94 -7.53
C ALA A 177 -5.56 -25.19 -9.05
N GLY A 178 -5.64 -26.46 -9.46
CA GLY A 178 -5.69 -26.84 -10.88
C GLY A 178 -4.36 -26.78 -11.63
N LYS A 179 -3.26 -26.48 -10.94
CA LYS A 179 -1.91 -26.36 -11.52
C LYS A 179 -0.87 -27.20 -10.76
N TYR A 180 0.26 -27.45 -11.43
CA TYR A 180 1.43 -28.05 -10.84
C TYR A 180 2.43 -26.98 -10.42
N TRP A 181 3.01 -27.13 -9.24
CA TRP A 181 3.97 -26.22 -8.62
C TRP A 181 5.22 -26.98 -8.22
N ILE A 182 6.35 -26.33 -8.27
CA ILE A 182 7.62 -26.84 -7.75
C ILE A 182 8.26 -25.81 -6.83
N ASN A 183 9.04 -26.29 -5.86
CA ASN A 183 9.87 -25.42 -5.04
C ASN A 183 10.83 -24.63 -5.94
N ASN A 184 10.87 -23.34 -5.77
CA ASN A 184 11.73 -22.47 -6.58
C ASN A 184 13.18 -22.55 -6.06
N PRO A 185 14.13 -23.08 -6.83
CA PRO A 185 15.53 -23.19 -6.40
C PRO A 185 16.23 -21.84 -6.23
N LYS A 186 15.64 -20.77 -6.75
CA LYS A 186 16.14 -19.40 -6.60
C LYS A 186 15.57 -18.67 -5.37
N ALA A 187 14.59 -19.29 -4.69
CA ALA A 187 14.02 -18.69 -3.49
C ALA A 187 15.05 -18.68 -2.36
N GLU A 188 15.11 -17.57 -1.67
CA GLU A 188 15.96 -17.42 -0.49
C GLU A 188 15.33 -18.09 0.74
N ASN A 189 16.13 -18.41 1.72
CA ASN A 189 15.70 -18.93 3.03
C ASN A 189 14.95 -20.29 3.01
N THR A 190 14.85 -20.97 1.90
CA THR A 190 14.14 -22.26 1.80
C THR A 190 14.73 -23.35 2.69
N ASN A 191 16.04 -23.31 2.94
CA ASN A 191 16.75 -24.26 3.80
C ASN A 191 16.36 -24.16 5.29
N ASN A 192 15.75 -23.07 5.70
CA ASN A 192 15.27 -22.85 7.07
C ASN A 192 13.79 -23.24 7.25
N LEU A 193 13.14 -23.66 6.18
CA LEU A 193 11.75 -24.12 6.23
C LEU A 193 11.68 -25.63 6.51
N PRO A 194 10.68 -26.10 7.25
CA PRO A 194 10.50 -27.53 7.47
C PRO A 194 10.22 -28.27 6.15
N PRO A 195 10.59 -29.56 6.05
CA PRO A 195 10.27 -30.39 4.90
C PRO A 195 8.76 -30.37 4.59
N GLY A 196 8.39 -30.29 3.31
CA GLY A 196 6.98 -30.22 2.89
C GLY A 196 6.25 -28.91 3.20
N TYR A 197 6.98 -27.85 3.56
CA TYR A 197 6.38 -26.56 3.92
C TYR A 197 5.41 -26.03 2.85
N TYR A 198 5.86 -25.91 1.61
CA TYR A 198 5.00 -25.41 0.54
C TYR A 198 3.88 -26.39 0.17
N GLU A 199 4.12 -27.68 0.25
CA GLU A 199 3.09 -28.69 0.05
C GLU A 199 1.91 -28.50 1.00
N GLN A 200 2.19 -28.23 2.27
CA GLN A 200 1.18 -27.90 3.27
C GLN A 200 0.56 -26.52 3.03
N GLN A 201 1.35 -25.51 2.69
CA GLN A 201 0.88 -24.14 2.49
C GLN A 201 -0.05 -24.00 1.27
N LEU A 202 0.20 -24.76 0.19
CA LEU A 202 -0.60 -24.68 -1.02
C LEU A 202 -1.90 -25.50 -0.95
N ALA A 203 -2.01 -26.42 0.00
CA ALA A 203 -3.18 -27.27 0.14
C ALA A 203 -4.46 -26.45 0.39
N GLY A 204 -5.45 -26.60 -0.51
CA GLY A 204 -6.76 -25.94 -0.39
C GLY A 204 -6.75 -24.43 -0.63
N LYS A 205 -5.66 -23.86 -1.12
CA LYS A 205 -5.59 -22.42 -1.47
C LYS A 205 -6.07 -22.17 -2.89
N THR A 206 -6.54 -20.94 -3.14
CA THR A 206 -6.91 -20.47 -4.48
C THR A 206 -5.66 -20.21 -5.33
N LEU A 207 -5.82 -20.18 -6.65
CA LEU A 207 -4.74 -19.87 -7.57
C LEU A 207 -4.11 -18.51 -7.28
N ASP A 208 -4.93 -17.48 -7.11
CA ASP A 208 -4.47 -16.11 -6.84
C ASP A 208 -3.68 -16.03 -5.52
N TRP A 209 -4.15 -16.73 -4.49
CA TRP A 209 -3.44 -16.82 -3.23
C TRP A 209 -2.04 -17.44 -3.40
N ILE A 210 -1.96 -18.55 -4.15
CA ILE A 210 -0.68 -19.22 -4.40
C ILE A 210 0.26 -18.31 -5.20
N GLN A 211 -0.23 -17.70 -6.25
CA GLN A 211 0.55 -16.77 -7.08
C GLN A 211 1.06 -15.57 -6.28
N CYS A 212 0.21 -14.97 -5.45
CA CYS A 212 0.57 -13.82 -4.63
C CYS A 212 1.56 -14.21 -3.52
N TYR A 213 1.14 -15.09 -2.60
CA TYR A 213 1.87 -15.31 -1.36
C TYR A 213 3.00 -16.32 -1.45
N ALA A 214 2.86 -17.34 -2.30
CA ALA A 214 3.91 -18.34 -2.50
C ALA A 214 4.75 -18.04 -3.75
N GLY A 215 4.14 -17.52 -4.80
CA GLY A 215 4.79 -17.23 -6.08
C GLY A 215 5.38 -15.83 -6.20
N ALA A 216 5.14 -14.94 -5.22
CA ALA A 216 5.58 -13.54 -5.22
C ALA A 216 5.18 -12.76 -6.48
N GLN A 217 3.97 -13.01 -6.99
CA GLN A 217 3.42 -12.37 -8.18
C GLN A 217 2.42 -11.28 -7.79
N TYR A 218 2.35 -10.21 -8.58
CA TYR A 218 1.30 -9.21 -8.46
C TYR A 218 0.04 -9.79 -9.08
N VAL A 219 -0.94 -10.06 -8.26
CA VAL A 219 -2.26 -10.59 -8.67
C VAL A 219 -3.33 -9.99 -7.77
N PHE A 220 -4.53 -9.88 -8.31
CA PHE A 220 -5.67 -9.48 -7.52
C PHE A 220 -6.13 -10.67 -6.67
N VAL A 221 -5.92 -10.58 -5.36
CA VAL A 221 -6.41 -11.57 -4.40
C VAL A 221 -7.78 -11.13 -3.94
N GLN A 222 -8.83 -11.82 -4.39
CA GLN A 222 -10.19 -11.55 -3.97
C GLN A 222 -10.43 -12.08 -2.55
N ASP A 223 -10.64 -11.16 -1.61
CA ASP A 223 -11.19 -11.48 -0.30
C ASP A 223 -12.72 -11.47 -0.39
N GLY A 224 -13.33 -12.65 -0.55
CA GLY A 224 -14.78 -12.82 -0.61
C GLY A 224 -15.31 -13.37 -1.95
N LYS A 225 -16.64 -13.42 -2.09
CA LYS A 225 -17.29 -13.80 -3.34
C LYS A 225 -17.23 -12.65 -4.33
N ALA A 226 -16.75 -12.91 -5.55
CA ALA A 226 -16.84 -11.95 -6.64
C ALA A 226 -18.31 -11.55 -6.87
N VAL A 227 -18.57 -10.25 -6.95
CA VAL A 227 -19.91 -9.73 -7.29
C VAL A 227 -20.31 -10.22 -8.70
N TRP A 228 -19.33 -10.25 -9.59
CA TRP A 228 -19.47 -10.73 -10.98
C TRP A 228 -18.49 -11.87 -11.21
N SER A 229 -18.93 -13.11 -11.00
CA SER A 229 -18.08 -14.30 -11.13
C SER A 229 -17.62 -14.55 -12.58
N GLU A 230 -18.40 -14.06 -13.55
CA GLU A 230 -18.14 -14.21 -14.98
C GLU A 230 -17.26 -13.08 -15.55
N PHE A 231 -16.93 -12.06 -14.76
CA PHE A 231 -16.08 -10.96 -15.22
C PHE A 231 -14.67 -11.46 -15.55
N SER A 232 -14.20 -11.10 -16.72
CA SER A 232 -12.86 -11.40 -17.20
C SER A 232 -12.29 -10.19 -17.93
N ASP A 233 -11.19 -9.65 -17.44
CA ASP A 233 -10.51 -8.51 -18.07
C ASP A 233 -10.19 -8.75 -19.52
N SER A 234 -9.71 -9.95 -19.87
CA SER A 234 -9.34 -10.29 -21.24
C SER A 234 -10.51 -10.35 -22.21
N LEU A 235 -11.73 -10.52 -21.70
CA LEU A 235 -12.95 -10.61 -22.51
C LEU A 235 -13.83 -9.36 -22.42
N MET A 236 -13.78 -8.66 -21.30
CA MET A 236 -14.72 -7.58 -20.98
C MET A 236 -14.05 -6.20 -20.86
N SER A 237 -12.73 -6.14 -20.84
CA SER A 237 -11.96 -4.90 -20.87
C SER A 237 -11.33 -4.69 -22.24
N SER A 238 -11.51 -3.49 -22.81
CA SER A 238 -10.89 -3.07 -24.07
C SER A 238 -10.82 -1.55 -24.13
N ASP A 239 -9.96 -1.01 -24.98
CA ASP A 239 -9.93 0.42 -25.25
C ASP A 239 -11.22 0.80 -26.01
N VAL A 240 -12.17 1.38 -25.29
CA VAL A 240 -13.42 1.90 -25.86
C VAL A 240 -13.39 3.42 -25.87
N GLU A 241 -13.81 4.01 -26.97
CA GLU A 241 -13.91 5.46 -27.11
C GLU A 241 -15.33 5.95 -26.78
N ILE A 242 -15.42 7.19 -26.32
CA ILE A 242 -16.69 7.87 -26.10
C ILE A 242 -17.28 8.20 -27.47
N GLU A 243 -18.53 7.79 -27.71
CA GLU A 243 -19.25 8.14 -28.94
C GLU A 243 -19.87 9.53 -28.80
N PRO A 244 -19.39 10.54 -29.55
CA PRO A 244 -19.86 11.90 -29.42
C PRO A 244 -21.35 12.07 -29.75
N GLY A 245 -22.09 12.73 -28.87
CA GLY A 245 -23.51 13.02 -29.04
C GLY A 245 -24.45 11.83 -28.78
N TRP A 246 -23.93 10.67 -28.43
CA TRP A 246 -24.74 9.56 -27.94
C TRP A 246 -25.20 9.78 -26.51
N PRO A 247 -26.39 9.28 -26.12
CA PRO A 247 -26.85 9.37 -24.77
C PRO A 247 -25.84 8.74 -23.79
N VAL A 248 -25.60 9.41 -22.67
CA VAL A 248 -24.78 8.89 -21.55
C VAL A 248 -25.65 8.62 -20.34
N HIS A 249 -25.49 7.47 -19.76
CA HIS A 249 -26.15 7.05 -18.53
C HIS A 249 -25.12 7.05 -17.42
N ILE A 250 -25.39 7.76 -16.33
CA ILE A 250 -24.49 7.92 -15.20
C ILE A 250 -25.13 7.28 -13.98
N GLY A 251 -24.47 6.27 -13.43
CA GLY A 251 -24.81 5.68 -12.14
C GLY A 251 -24.05 6.36 -11.02
N LEU A 252 -24.76 6.84 -9.99
CA LEU A 252 -24.18 7.51 -8.82
C LEU A 252 -24.26 6.64 -7.59
N ASP A 253 -23.16 6.55 -6.85
CA ASP A 253 -23.11 6.05 -5.48
C ASP A 253 -22.79 7.23 -4.54
N PHE A 254 -23.59 7.37 -3.46
CA PHE A 254 -23.48 8.46 -2.52
C PHE A 254 -22.73 8.04 -1.26
N GLY A 255 -22.02 8.96 -0.65
CA GLY A 255 -21.27 8.74 0.59
C GLY A 255 -20.06 9.66 0.69
N LEU A 256 -19.14 9.39 1.63
CA LEU A 256 -17.89 10.14 1.76
C LEU A 256 -16.84 9.75 0.69
N THR A 257 -17.12 8.71 -0.06
CA THR A 257 -16.36 8.32 -1.24
C THR A 257 -17.34 8.23 -2.41
N PRO A 258 -17.90 9.38 -2.84
CA PRO A 258 -18.89 9.36 -3.90
C PRO A 258 -18.25 8.93 -5.22
N ALA A 259 -19.02 8.18 -6.03
CA ALA A 259 -18.57 7.66 -7.31
C ALA A 259 -19.61 7.85 -8.39
N ALA A 260 -19.16 8.00 -9.64
CA ALA A 260 -19.97 8.04 -10.82
C ALA A 260 -19.38 7.12 -11.90
N VAL A 261 -20.22 6.31 -12.53
CA VAL A 261 -19.85 5.44 -13.65
C VAL A 261 -20.65 5.86 -14.88
N PHE A 262 -19.94 6.10 -15.98
CA PHE A 262 -20.53 6.60 -17.21
C PHE A 262 -20.63 5.47 -18.24
N GLY A 263 -21.82 5.19 -18.71
CA GLY A 263 -22.11 4.16 -19.71
C GLY A 263 -22.81 4.69 -20.94
N GLN A 264 -22.46 4.17 -22.10
CA GLN A 264 -23.16 4.40 -23.35
C GLN A 264 -23.70 3.09 -23.89
N LYS A 265 -24.96 3.07 -24.35
CA LYS A 265 -25.57 1.90 -24.96
C LYS A 265 -25.37 1.96 -26.48
N MET A 266 -24.63 1.01 -27.01
CA MET A 266 -24.33 0.93 -28.44
C MET A 266 -25.52 0.42 -29.29
N ALA A 267 -25.50 0.69 -30.59
CA ALA A 267 -26.54 0.26 -31.52
C ALA A 267 -26.75 -1.27 -31.56
N ASN A 268 -25.72 -2.05 -31.25
CA ASN A 268 -25.76 -3.49 -31.14
C ASN A 268 -26.32 -4.00 -29.77
N GLY A 269 -26.79 -3.08 -28.93
CA GLY A 269 -27.33 -3.38 -27.60
C GLY A 269 -26.32 -3.58 -26.51
N ARG A 270 -25.02 -3.54 -26.78
CA ARG A 270 -23.96 -3.62 -25.78
C ARG A 270 -23.85 -2.32 -25.02
N TRP A 271 -23.44 -2.42 -23.76
CA TRP A 271 -23.07 -1.30 -22.92
C TRP A 271 -21.56 -1.15 -22.88
N HIS A 272 -21.07 0.05 -23.12
CA HIS A 272 -19.69 0.44 -22.90
C HIS A 272 -19.61 1.32 -21.66
N VAL A 273 -18.83 0.91 -20.68
CA VAL A 273 -18.42 1.80 -19.57
C VAL A 273 -17.23 2.59 -20.08
N VAL A 274 -17.42 3.89 -20.26
CA VAL A 274 -16.48 4.74 -21.01
C VAL A 274 -15.71 5.72 -20.13
N HIS A 275 -16.20 5.97 -18.90
CA HIS A 275 -15.55 6.88 -17.98
C HIS A 275 -15.99 6.59 -16.54
N GLU A 276 -15.15 6.96 -15.57
CA GLU A 276 -15.46 6.91 -14.15
C GLU A 276 -14.95 8.16 -13.43
N LEU A 277 -15.66 8.56 -12.38
CA LEU A 277 -15.25 9.61 -11.45
C LEU A 277 -15.39 9.08 -10.04
N VAL A 278 -14.30 9.02 -9.29
CA VAL A 278 -14.29 8.59 -7.89
C VAL A 278 -13.61 9.67 -7.05
N ALA A 279 -14.25 10.06 -5.96
CA ALA A 279 -13.68 11.03 -5.03
C ALA A 279 -13.54 10.42 -3.62
N PHE A 280 -12.50 10.79 -2.90
CA PHE A 280 -12.23 10.32 -1.55
C PHE A 280 -12.39 11.48 -0.57
N ASP A 281 -13.11 11.22 0.54
CA ASP A 281 -13.34 12.17 1.62
C ASP A 281 -13.88 13.54 1.10
N MET A 282 -14.86 13.44 0.21
CA MET A 282 -15.45 14.60 -0.49
C MET A 282 -16.95 14.67 -0.25
N GLY A 283 -17.44 15.86 0.13
CA GLY A 283 -18.87 16.11 0.24
C GLY A 283 -19.55 16.16 -1.14
N LEU A 284 -20.84 15.83 -1.15
CA LEU A 284 -21.63 15.66 -2.37
C LEU A 284 -21.66 16.92 -3.25
N GLU A 285 -21.82 18.12 -2.69
CA GLU A 285 -21.82 19.38 -3.43
C GLU A 285 -20.53 19.54 -4.28
N ARG A 286 -19.39 19.32 -3.67
CA ARG A 286 -18.10 19.39 -4.38
C ARG A 286 -17.98 18.31 -5.45
N PHE A 287 -18.47 17.11 -5.15
CA PHE A 287 -18.50 16.02 -6.12
C PHE A 287 -19.37 16.36 -7.33
N CYS A 288 -20.55 16.95 -7.13
CA CYS A 288 -21.43 17.40 -8.22
C CYS A 288 -20.74 18.44 -9.12
N HIS A 289 -19.94 19.35 -8.56
CA HIS A 289 -19.15 20.28 -9.37
C HIS A 289 -18.14 19.57 -10.26
N HIS A 290 -17.44 18.55 -9.76
CA HIS A 290 -16.53 17.74 -10.57
C HIS A 290 -17.27 16.94 -11.63
N LEU A 291 -18.39 16.32 -11.24
CA LEU A 291 -19.27 15.57 -12.15
C LEU A 291 -19.73 16.43 -13.33
N MET A 292 -20.21 17.65 -13.07
CA MET A 292 -20.61 18.59 -14.10
C MET A 292 -19.44 19.00 -15.00
N GLY A 293 -18.23 19.14 -14.43
CA GLY A 293 -17.00 19.38 -15.18
C GLY A 293 -16.70 18.25 -16.18
N ASP A 294 -16.77 17.01 -15.70
CA ASP A 294 -16.55 15.82 -16.54
C ASP A 294 -17.61 15.66 -17.64
N ILE A 295 -18.90 15.87 -17.29
CA ILE A 295 -19.98 15.86 -18.28
C ILE A 295 -19.72 16.87 -19.38
N ASN A 296 -19.41 18.12 -19.02
CA ASN A 296 -19.14 19.17 -19.99
C ASN A 296 -17.91 18.93 -20.85
N THR A 297 -16.90 18.26 -20.29
CA THR A 297 -15.63 17.99 -20.97
C THR A 297 -15.74 16.81 -21.93
N HIS A 298 -16.30 15.71 -21.45
CA HIS A 298 -16.30 14.42 -22.17
C HIS A 298 -17.58 14.19 -22.97
N PHE A 299 -18.72 14.77 -22.57
CA PHE A 299 -20.04 14.53 -23.15
C PHE A 299 -20.79 15.83 -23.53
N PRO A 300 -20.14 16.81 -24.18
CA PRO A 300 -20.67 18.19 -24.33
C PRO A 300 -21.95 18.30 -25.16
N LYS A 301 -22.33 17.23 -25.88
CA LYS A 301 -23.52 17.20 -26.78
C LYS A 301 -24.42 16.00 -26.52
N SER A 302 -24.13 15.23 -25.48
CA SER A 302 -24.87 14.02 -25.15
C SER A 302 -26.10 14.36 -24.31
N GLU A 303 -27.17 13.64 -24.53
CA GLU A 303 -28.29 13.58 -23.60
C GLU A 303 -27.83 12.81 -22.37
N VAL A 304 -28.06 13.37 -21.17
CA VAL A 304 -27.53 12.83 -19.90
C VAL A 304 -28.68 12.27 -19.07
N PHE A 305 -28.53 11.01 -18.67
CA PHE A 305 -29.44 10.33 -17.75
C PHE A 305 -28.68 9.97 -16.49
N ILE A 306 -29.15 10.46 -15.33
CA ILE A 306 -28.49 10.21 -14.05
C ILE A 306 -29.37 9.32 -13.18
N TRP A 307 -28.76 8.30 -12.61
CA TRP A 307 -29.39 7.29 -11.75
C TRP A 307 -28.61 7.21 -10.45
N GLY A 308 -29.30 7.31 -9.32
CA GLY A 308 -28.68 7.20 -8.00
C GLY A 308 -29.37 6.17 -7.13
N ASP A 309 -28.71 5.79 -6.02
CA ASP A 309 -29.28 4.93 -5.01
C ASP A 309 -30.53 5.60 -4.39
N PRO A 310 -31.64 4.85 -4.22
CA PRO A 310 -32.82 5.35 -3.50
C PRO A 310 -32.54 5.91 -2.10
N ALA A 311 -31.45 5.48 -1.46
CA ALA A 311 -31.00 6.07 -0.19
C ALA A 311 -30.66 7.57 -0.30
N GLY A 312 -30.30 8.05 -1.50
CA GLY A 312 -30.10 9.49 -1.77
C GLY A 312 -31.36 10.34 -1.68
N ALA A 313 -32.56 9.72 -1.59
CA ALA A 313 -33.81 10.43 -1.34
C ALA A 313 -34.01 10.81 0.16
N LYS A 314 -33.16 10.34 1.07
CA LYS A 314 -33.18 10.77 2.46
C LYS A 314 -32.65 12.19 2.58
N ARG A 315 -33.36 13.06 3.31
CA ARG A 315 -32.87 14.39 3.66
C ARG A 315 -31.67 14.30 4.58
N ASP A 316 -30.68 15.10 4.28
CA ASP A 316 -29.57 15.35 5.20
C ASP A 316 -30.08 16.12 6.43
N GLU A 317 -29.64 15.71 7.63
CA GLU A 317 -30.10 16.31 8.89
C GLU A 317 -29.55 17.74 9.11
N ILE A 318 -28.49 18.11 8.38
CA ILE A 318 -27.83 19.42 8.53
C ILE A 318 -28.30 20.41 7.48
N PHE A 319 -28.40 19.96 6.22
CA PHE A 319 -28.73 20.84 5.08
C PHE A 319 -30.18 20.78 4.66
N GLU A 320 -30.97 19.87 5.21
CA GLU A 320 -32.41 19.69 4.93
C GLU A 320 -32.75 19.41 3.46
N VAL A 321 -31.72 19.03 2.64
CA VAL A 321 -31.85 18.68 1.22
C VAL A 321 -31.53 17.22 0.99
N THR A 322 -32.03 16.64 -0.09
CA THR A 322 -31.70 15.29 -0.51
C THR A 322 -30.47 15.29 -1.44
N ALA A 323 -29.80 14.14 -1.59
CA ALA A 323 -28.71 14.01 -2.55
C ALA A 323 -29.16 14.27 -4.00
N PHE A 324 -30.44 14.08 -4.31
CA PHE A 324 -31.02 14.35 -5.64
C PHE A 324 -31.38 15.83 -5.86
N GLU A 325 -31.34 16.66 -4.83
CA GLU A 325 -31.63 18.11 -4.94
C GLU A 325 -30.32 18.93 -5.10
N HIS A 326 -29.16 18.31 -4.92
CA HIS A 326 -27.85 18.88 -5.22
C HIS A 326 -27.52 18.78 -6.71
#